data_88fbc190468fbdf899442006caa28a65
#
_entry.id   88fbc190468fbdf899442006caa28a65
#
_cell.length_a   1.000
_cell.length_b   1.000
_cell.length_c   1.000
_cell.angle_alpha   90.00
_cell.angle_beta   90.00
_cell.angle_gamma   90.00
#
_symmetry.space_group_name_H-M   'P 1'
#
loop_
_entity.id
_entity.type
_entity.pdbx_description
1 polymer ?
#
loop_
_entity_poly.entity_id
_entity_poly.type
_entity_poly.pdbx_seq_one_letter_code
_entity_poly.pdbx_strand_id
1 'polypeptide(L)'
;MGQDGATRAMPSLMSHLPDATTEALSTFEELPDCTYETSRLGRTRGQDDPACECTMEHGPAYACTDESGCINRLTQVECLRDVCRCGEHCANQRFQRHAYAHVDIIKTPEKGFGIRACSDIERDEFVFEYIGEIITHDTFMRRMAQYKEEHLVHFYFMMLQRDEYIDATKRGGRARF
;
A
#
# COMPACT_ATOMS: atom_id res chain seq x y z
N MET A 1 -31.74 25.58 -14.98
CA MET A 1 -30.83 25.21 -16.06
C MET A 1 -29.40 25.21 -15.47
N GLY A 2 -28.99 24.09 -14.89
CA GLY A 2 -27.64 23.86 -14.36
C GLY A 2 -26.87 23.11 -15.44
N GLN A 3 -25.78 23.69 -15.90
CA GLN A 3 -24.85 23.03 -16.82
C GLN A 3 -23.92 22.16 -15.99
N ASP A 4 -24.11 20.85 -16.10
CA ASP A 4 -23.13 19.86 -15.63
C ASP A 4 -21.87 19.98 -16.48
N GLY A 5 -20.90 20.72 -15.97
CA GLY A 5 -19.57 20.79 -16.52
C GLY A 5 -18.78 19.53 -16.19
N ALA A 6 -19.06 18.44 -16.89
CA ALA A 6 -18.17 17.29 -16.89
C ALA A 6 -16.80 17.71 -17.44
N THR A 7 -15.85 17.97 -16.56
CA THR A 7 -14.46 18.23 -16.93
C THR A 7 -13.91 16.94 -17.55
N ARG A 8 -13.94 16.88 -18.89
CA ARG A 8 -13.34 15.80 -19.66
C ARG A 8 -11.84 15.79 -19.35
N ALA A 9 -11.41 14.83 -18.53
CA ALA A 9 -10.01 14.66 -18.23
C ALA A 9 -9.24 14.48 -19.54
N MET A 10 -8.24 15.33 -19.78
CA MET A 10 -7.35 15.17 -20.92
C MET A 10 -6.61 13.81 -20.76
N PRO A 11 -6.48 13.03 -21.84
CA PRO A 11 -5.68 11.81 -21.79
C PRO A 11 -4.29 12.17 -21.25
N SER A 12 -3.85 11.51 -20.20
CA SER A 12 -2.51 11.68 -19.65
C SER A 12 -1.50 11.46 -20.77
N LEU A 13 -0.50 12.36 -20.89
CA LEU A 13 0.65 12.18 -21.80
C LEU A 13 1.32 10.81 -21.68
N MET A 14 1.06 10.10 -20.57
CA MET A 14 1.62 8.78 -20.25
C MET A 14 0.73 7.62 -20.71
N SER A 15 -0.49 7.87 -21.19
CA SER A 15 -1.44 6.80 -21.58
C SER A 15 -0.95 5.94 -22.76
N HIS A 16 -0.05 6.46 -23.59
CA HIS A 16 0.49 5.76 -24.77
C HIS A 16 1.79 4.99 -24.50
N LEU A 17 2.37 5.12 -23.30
CA LEU A 17 3.60 4.37 -22.98
C LEU A 17 3.28 2.88 -22.83
N PRO A 18 4.16 1.99 -23.34
CA PRO A 18 3.96 0.56 -23.20
C PRO A 18 4.07 0.12 -21.73
N ASP A 19 3.42 -1.01 -21.43
CA ASP A 19 3.60 -1.71 -20.15
C ASP A 19 5.06 -2.16 -20.00
N ALA A 20 5.71 -1.78 -18.94
CA ALA A 20 7.08 -2.10 -18.58
C ALA A 20 7.16 -2.91 -17.26
N THR A 21 6.05 -3.51 -16.81
CA THR A 21 5.96 -4.21 -15.54
C THR A 21 7.03 -5.30 -15.42
N THR A 22 7.20 -6.14 -16.43
CA THR A 22 8.20 -7.21 -16.41
C THR A 22 9.63 -6.67 -16.29
N GLU A 23 9.96 -5.59 -17.01
CA GLU A 23 11.28 -4.95 -16.91
C GLU A 23 11.49 -4.36 -15.52
N ALA A 24 10.50 -3.67 -14.98
CA ALA A 24 10.57 -3.07 -13.65
C ALA A 24 10.76 -4.12 -12.55
N LEU A 25 9.99 -5.21 -12.58
CA LEU A 25 10.09 -6.29 -11.60
C LEU A 25 11.41 -7.06 -11.67
N SER A 26 12.14 -7.00 -12.79
CA SER A 26 13.48 -7.60 -12.89
C SER A 26 14.56 -6.82 -12.14
N THR A 27 14.28 -5.59 -11.68
CA THR A 27 15.26 -4.71 -11.02
C THR A 27 15.38 -4.93 -9.50
N PHE A 28 14.51 -5.72 -8.89
CA PHE A 28 14.47 -6.02 -7.46
C PHE A 28 13.76 -7.35 -7.21
N GLU A 29 13.83 -7.87 -5.98
CA GLU A 29 13.07 -9.05 -5.57
C GLU A 29 11.67 -8.61 -5.11
N GLU A 30 10.61 -9.05 -5.82
CA GLU A 30 9.24 -8.76 -5.43
C GLU A 30 8.84 -9.60 -4.20
N LEU A 31 8.36 -8.94 -3.15
CA LEU A 31 7.84 -9.56 -1.94
C LEU A 31 6.31 -9.57 -1.97
N PRO A 32 5.65 -10.66 -1.55
CA PRO A 32 4.20 -10.70 -1.42
C PRO A 32 3.69 -9.89 -0.22
N ASP A 33 4.48 -9.83 0.86
CA ASP A 33 4.16 -9.15 2.11
C ASP A 33 5.42 -8.52 2.71
N CYS A 34 5.26 -7.61 3.69
CA CYS A 34 6.37 -7.08 4.45
C CYS A 34 7.10 -8.18 5.22
N THR A 35 8.42 -8.13 5.21
CA THR A 35 9.28 -8.98 6.04
C THR A 35 9.85 -8.16 7.20
N TYR A 36 10.22 -8.82 8.30
CA TYR A 36 10.62 -8.14 9.52
C TYR A 36 12.03 -8.56 9.91
N GLU A 37 12.93 -7.60 10.15
CA GLU A 37 14.28 -7.86 10.66
C GLU A 37 14.25 -8.61 11.99
N THR A 38 13.30 -8.27 12.84
CA THR A 38 13.09 -8.93 14.14
C THR A 38 11.60 -9.12 14.42
N SER A 39 11.23 -10.11 15.25
CA SER A 39 9.85 -10.37 15.64
C SER A 39 9.20 -9.26 16.49
N ARG A 40 9.96 -8.22 16.87
CA ARG A 40 9.47 -7.09 17.67
C ARG A 40 9.00 -5.91 16.82
N LEU A 41 9.45 -5.84 15.57
CA LEU A 41 9.06 -4.77 14.64
C LEU A 41 7.63 -4.97 14.13
N GLY A 42 6.97 -3.89 13.76
CA GLY A 42 5.61 -3.90 13.22
C GLY A 42 4.53 -4.22 14.25
N ARG A 43 4.88 -4.35 15.55
CA ARG A 43 3.90 -4.63 16.61
C ARG A 43 3.57 -3.35 17.37
N THR A 44 2.29 -3.03 17.46
CA THR A 44 1.79 -1.99 18.36
C THR A 44 1.81 -2.53 19.78
N ARG A 45 2.64 -1.94 20.66
CA ARG A 45 2.74 -2.38 22.06
C ARG A 45 1.43 -2.10 22.80
N GLY A 46 0.89 -3.14 23.44
CA GLY A 46 -0.20 -3.03 24.44
C GLY A 46 -1.59 -2.83 23.85
N GLN A 47 -1.79 -3.11 22.56
CA GLN A 47 -3.12 -3.21 21.99
C GLN A 47 -3.57 -4.68 21.98
N ASP A 48 -4.72 -4.92 22.61
CA ASP A 48 -5.49 -6.14 22.35
C ASP A 48 -5.89 -6.15 20.88
N ASP A 49 -6.12 -7.31 20.29
CA ASP A 49 -6.55 -7.44 18.91
C ASP A 49 -7.75 -6.52 18.66
N PRO A 50 -7.69 -5.65 17.64
CA PRO A 50 -8.71 -4.63 17.45
C PRO A 50 -10.03 -5.27 17.01
N ALA A 51 -10.93 -5.52 17.95
CA ALA A 51 -12.29 -5.97 17.69
C ALA A 51 -13.20 -4.75 17.49
N CYS A 52 -13.85 -4.65 16.33
CA CYS A 52 -14.91 -3.69 16.11
C CYS A 52 -16.26 -4.24 16.56
N GLU A 53 -17.26 -3.36 16.77
CA GLU A 53 -18.62 -3.73 17.16
C GLU A 53 -19.59 -3.89 15.97
N CYS A 54 -19.09 -3.83 14.74
CA CYS A 54 -19.90 -3.95 13.54
C CYS A 54 -20.59 -5.30 13.47
N THR A 55 -21.85 -5.27 13.00
CA THR A 55 -22.70 -6.45 12.79
C THR A 55 -23.17 -6.50 11.34
N MET A 56 -23.89 -7.56 10.98
CA MET A 56 -24.48 -7.75 9.66
C MET A 56 -25.95 -7.26 9.59
N GLU A 57 -26.44 -6.52 10.59
CA GLU A 57 -27.85 -6.09 10.66
C GLU A 57 -28.29 -5.24 9.48
N HIS A 58 -27.38 -4.42 8.92
CA HIS A 58 -27.66 -3.57 7.75
C HIS A 58 -27.22 -4.22 6.43
N GLY A 59 -26.91 -5.50 6.45
CA GLY A 59 -26.47 -6.30 5.31
C GLY A 59 -24.98 -6.26 5.02
N PRO A 60 -24.48 -7.17 4.17
CA PRO A 60 -23.06 -7.35 3.89
C PRO A 60 -22.39 -6.13 3.26
N ALA A 61 -23.12 -5.31 2.51
CA ALA A 61 -22.60 -4.12 1.86
C ALA A 61 -22.16 -3.02 2.85
N TYR A 62 -22.67 -3.06 4.10
CA TYR A 62 -22.34 -2.10 5.15
C TYR A 62 -21.26 -2.59 6.12
N ALA A 63 -20.83 -3.84 5.97
CA ALA A 63 -19.92 -4.48 6.92
C ALA A 63 -18.54 -3.78 6.98
N CYS A 64 -18.28 -3.04 8.07
CA CYS A 64 -17.05 -2.31 8.32
C CYS A 64 -16.66 -1.29 7.22
N THR A 65 -17.66 -0.66 6.60
CA THR A 65 -17.49 0.46 5.67
C THR A 65 -17.32 1.78 6.43
N ASP A 66 -17.09 2.87 5.69
CA ASP A 66 -17.07 4.23 6.25
C ASP A 66 -18.43 4.61 6.84
N GLU A 67 -19.53 4.23 6.14
CA GLU A 67 -20.91 4.51 6.58
C GLU A 67 -21.31 3.69 7.80
N SER A 68 -20.72 2.51 8.03
CA SER A 68 -21.00 1.70 9.22
C SER A 68 -20.43 2.30 10.52
N GLY A 69 -19.57 3.33 10.42
CA GLY A 69 -18.91 3.90 11.57
C GLY A 69 -17.93 2.93 12.25
N CYS A 70 -17.36 1.98 11.52
CA CYS A 70 -16.40 1.02 12.05
C CYS A 70 -15.24 1.72 12.75
N ILE A 71 -15.08 1.51 14.06
CA ILE A 71 -14.06 2.18 14.85
C ILE A 71 -12.64 1.88 14.34
N ASN A 72 -12.37 0.63 13.93
CA ASN A 72 -11.08 0.26 13.38
C ASN A 72 -10.77 1.04 12.10
N ARG A 73 -11.75 1.14 11.20
CA ARG A 73 -11.59 1.91 9.96
C ARG A 73 -11.38 3.39 10.22
N LEU A 74 -12.14 3.98 11.15
CA LEU A 74 -12.00 5.38 11.54
C LEU A 74 -10.61 5.69 12.15
N THR A 75 -10.02 4.73 12.84
CA THR A 75 -8.68 4.84 13.42
C THR A 75 -7.56 4.34 12.50
N GLN A 76 -7.89 4.04 11.23
CA GLN A 76 -6.94 3.54 10.22
C GLN A 76 -6.24 2.23 10.61
N VAL A 77 -6.96 1.37 11.33
CA VAL A 77 -6.54 0.02 11.70
C VAL A 77 -7.42 -0.99 10.97
N GLU A 78 -6.84 -2.02 10.34
CA GLU A 78 -7.63 -3.10 9.75
C GLU A 78 -8.28 -3.99 10.80
N CYS A 79 -9.47 -4.48 10.46
CA CYS A 79 -10.10 -5.54 11.23
C CYS A 79 -9.38 -6.87 10.98
N LEU A 80 -9.01 -7.58 12.01
CA LEU A 80 -8.39 -8.91 11.86
C LEU A 80 -9.43 -9.93 11.38
N ARG A 81 -9.02 -10.78 10.45
CA ARG A 81 -9.89 -11.76 9.79
C ARG A 81 -10.57 -12.69 10.79
N ASP A 82 -9.84 -13.16 11.79
CA ASP A 82 -10.33 -14.14 12.77
C ASP A 82 -11.06 -13.50 13.96
N VAL A 83 -11.06 -12.16 14.06
CA VAL A 83 -11.64 -11.41 15.18
C VAL A 83 -12.92 -10.67 14.76
N CYS A 84 -12.97 -10.19 13.52
CA CYS A 84 -14.10 -9.39 13.03
C CYS A 84 -15.36 -10.24 12.86
N ARG A 85 -16.46 -9.84 13.51
CA ARG A 85 -17.76 -10.52 13.43
C ARG A 85 -18.39 -10.50 12.04
N CYS A 86 -17.98 -9.57 11.17
CA CYS A 86 -18.45 -9.50 9.79
C CYS A 86 -17.76 -10.50 8.86
N GLY A 87 -16.71 -11.20 9.34
CA GLY A 87 -16.02 -12.26 8.62
C GLY A 87 -15.59 -11.86 7.19
N GLU A 88 -16.00 -12.66 6.22
CA GLU A 88 -15.66 -12.45 4.80
C GLU A 88 -16.27 -11.18 4.18
N HIS A 89 -17.36 -10.66 4.77
CA HIS A 89 -18.02 -9.45 4.33
C HIS A 89 -17.36 -8.16 4.85
N CYS A 90 -16.36 -8.27 5.73
CA CYS A 90 -15.67 -7.11 6.27
C CYS A 90 -14.99 -6.30 5.17
N ALA A 91 -15.39 -5.04 4.97
CA ALA A 91 -14.77 -4.14 3.99
C ALA A 91 -13.45 -3.51 4.47
N ASN A 92 -13.04 -3.77 5.72
CA ASN A 92 -11.85 -3.19 6.33
C ASN A 92 -10.72 -4.23 6.53
N GLN A 93 -10.41 -4.98 5.45
CA GLN A 93 -9.34 -5.99 5.39
C GLN A 93 -8.62 -5.93 4.03
N ARG A 94 -8.39 -4.71 3.50
CA ARG A 94 -7.87 -4.49 2.15
C ARG A 94 -6.41 -4.91 2.00
N PHE A 95 -5.58 -4.68 3.02
CA PHE A 95 -4.20 -5.17 3.07
C PHE A 95 -4.16 -6.70 3.15
N GLN A 96 -4.84 -7.29 4.13
CA GLN A 96 -4.89 -8.74 4.32
C GLN A 96 -5.45 -9.51 3.12
N ARG A 97 -6.20 -8.85 2.24
CA ARG A 97 -6.78 -9.43 1.02
C ARG A 97 -6.03 -9.05 -0.23
N HIS A 98 -4.98 -8.22 -0.13
CA HIS A 98 -4.28 -7.65 -1.27
C HIS A 98 -5.26 -7.03 -2.30
N ALA A 99 -6.28 -6.31 -1.78
CA ALA A 99 -7.33 -5.72 -2.60
C ALA A 99 -6.84 -4.46 -3.33
N TYR A 100 -5.78 -4.62 -4.13
CA TYR A 100 -5.09 -3.54 -4.82
C TYR A 100 -5.86 -3.06 -6.05
N ALA A 101 -5.66 -1.79 -6.39
CA ALA A 101 -6.14 -1.23 -7.64
C ALA A 101 -5.46 -1.88 -8.85
N HIS A 102 -6.16 -1.90 -9.99
CA HIS A 102 -5.61 -2.41 -11.24
C HIS A 102 -4.65 -1.39 -11.84
N VAL A 103 -3.37 -1.71 -11.78
CA VAL A 103 -2.28 -0.84 -12.24
C VAL A 103 -1.27 -1.62 -13.09
N ASP A 104 -0.57 -0.90 -13.97
CA ASP A 104 0.66 -1.36 -14.61
C ASP A 104 1.83 -0.44 -14.27
N ILE A 105 3.04 -0.84 -14.65
CA ILE A 105 4.23 -0.03 -14.50
C ILE A 105 4.66 0.42 -15.90
N ILE A 106 4.90 1.73 -16.05
CA ILE A 106 5.39 2.33 -17.28
C ILE A 106 6.81 2.85 -17.08
N LYS A 107 7.57 2.96 -18.17
CA LYS A 107 8.89 3.58 -18.17
C LYS A 107 8.80 4.96 -18.79
N THR A 108 9.08 5.97 -17.98
CA THR A 108 9.08 7.37 -18.45
C THR A 108 10.47 7.77 -18.94
N PRO A 109 10.58 8.69 -19.91
CA PRO A 109 11.87 9.12 -20.45
C PRO A 109 12.80 9.76 -19.43
N GLU A 110 12.24 10.47 -18.45
CA GLU A 110 13.03 11.34 -17.55
C GLU A 110 13.09 10.82 -16.10
N LYS A 111 12.03 10.15 -15.63
CA LYS A 111 11.88 9.79 -14.21
C LYS A 111 12.03 8.30 -13.93
N GLY A 112 12.32 7.47 -14.95
CA GLY A 112 12.38 6.03 -14.80
C GLY A 112 11.01 5.36 -14.73
N PHE A 113 10.85 4.35 -13.89
CA PHE A 113 9.58 3.65 -13.74
C PHE A 113 8.56 4.44 -12.92
N GLY A 114 7.28 4.26 -13.23
CA GLY A 114 6.17 4.84 -12.51
C GLY A 114 4.91 4.00 -12.64
N ILE A 115 4.00 4.10 -11.69
CA ILE A 115 2.72 3.38 -11.69
C ILE A 115 1.68 4.16 -12.52
N ARG A 116 0.92 3.41 -13.35
CA ARG A 116 -0.21 3.94 -14.10
C ARG A 116 -1.48 3.15 -13.73
N ALA A 117 -2.58 3.87 -13.43
CA ALA A 117 -3.89 3.27 -13.26
C ALA A 117 -4.40 2.70 -14.59
N CYS A 118 -4.85 1.43 -14.59
CA CYS A 118 -5.44 0.76 -15.74
C CYS A 118 -6.98 0.88 -15.79
N SER A 119 -7.58 1.38 -14.71
CA SER A 119 -9.00 1.70 -14.57
C SER A 119 -9.15 2.97 -13.72
N ASP A 120 -10.36 3.54 -13.73
CA ASP A 120 -10.69 4.63 -12.83
C ASP A 120 -10.53 4.16 -11.37
N ILE A 121 -10.00 5.03 -10.53
CA ILE A 121 -9.84 4.82 -9.09
C ILE A 121 -10.68 5.89 -8.41
N GLU A 122 -11.65 5.47 -7.62
CA GLU A 122 -12.52 6.40 -6.91
C GLU A 122 -11.75 7.11 -5.79
N ARG A 123 -12.29 8.24 -5.38
CA ARG A 123 -11.71 8.98 -4.26
C ARG A 123 -11.68 8.09 -3.01
N ASP A 124 -10.57 8.12 -2.27
CA ASP A 124 -10.33 7.34 -1.05
C ASP A 124 -10.31 5.81 -1.24
N GLU A 125 -10.30 5.35 -2.51
CA GLU A 125 -10.08 3.95 -2.82
C GLU A 125 -8.65 3.53 -2.47
N PHE A 126 -8.52 2.26 -2.02
CA PHE A 126 -7.23 1.67 -1.68
C PHE A 126 -6.43 1.34 -2.95
N VAL A 127 -5.26 1.90 -3.10
CA VAL A 127 -4.44 1.70 -4.31
C VAL A 127 -3.47 0.54 -4.11
N PHE A 128 -2.53 0.67 -3.18
CA PHE A 128 -1.48 -0.35 -2.95
C PHE A 128 -0.92 -0.25 -1.53
N GLU A 129 -0.38 -1.37 -1.05
CA GLU A 129 0.46 -1.42 0.14
C GLU A 129 1.91 -1.13 -0.23
N TYR A 130 2.59 -0.34 0.59
CA TYR A 130 4.04 -0.14 0.47
C TYR A 130 4.76 -1.28 1.18
N ILE A 131 5.17 -2.29 0.41
CA ILE A 131 5.78 -3.53 0.89
C ILE A 131 7.30 -3.42 0.82
N GLY A 132 7.99 -3.91 1.87
CA GLY A 132 9.44 -4.00 1.96
C GLY A 132 9.90 -4.74 3.21
N GLU A 133 11.17 -4.58 3.52
CA GLU A 133 11.77 -5.11 4.75
C GLU A 133 11.63 -4.08 5.87
N ILE A 134 10.90 -4.43 6.93
CA ILE A 134 10.76 -3.58 8.11
C ILE A 134 12.00 -3.75 8.98
N ILE A 135 12.75 -2.67 9.12
CA ILE A 135 14.08 -2.63 9.72
C ILE A 135 14.14 -1.60 10.84
N THR A 136 15.10 -1.78 11.74
CA THR A 136 15.41 -0.83 12.81
C THR A 136 16.11 0.43 12.28
N HIS A 137 16.13 1.50 13.10
CA HIS A 137 16.89 2.71 12.78
C HIS A 137 18.39 2.44 12.54
N ASP A 138 19.00 1.57 13.34
CA ASP A 138 20.42 1.25 13.20
C ASP A 138 20.70 0.55 11.86
N THR A 139 19.84 -0.38 11.46
CA THR A 139 19.93 -1.04 10.17
C THR A 139 19.66 -0.10 9.01
N PHE A 140 18.69 0.84 9.15
CA PHE A 140 18.46 1.89 8.16
C PHE A 140 19.72 2.74 7.94
N MET A 141 20.36 3.23 9.01
CA MET A 141 21.58 4.04 8.91
C MET A 141 22.71 3.28 8.25
N ARG A 142 22.91 2.01 8.61
CA ARG A 142 23.93 1.13 8.01
C ARG A 142 23.68 0.89 6.53
N ARG A 143 22.42 0.56 6.13
CA ARG A 143 22.05 0.34 4.72
C ARG A 143 22.17 1.62 3.90
N MET A 144 21.82 2.77 4.44
CA MET A 144 22.00 4.08 3.79
C MET A 144 23.47 4.32 3.43
N ALA A 145 24.41 4.04 4.35
CA ALA A 145 25.85 4.16 4.08
C ALA A 145 26.30 3.16 3.01
N GLN A 146 25.91 1.89 3.14
CA GLN A 146 26.21 0.83 2.20
C GLN A 146 25.70 1.15 0.77
N TYR A 147 24.47 1.60 0.62
CA TYR A 147 23.89 1.90 -0.70
C TYR A 147 24.58 3.09 -1.38
N LYS A 148 25.07 4.06 -0.60
CA LYS A 148 25.91 5.14 -1.11
C LYS A 148 27.26 4.63 -1.60
N GLU A 149 27.91 3.72 -0.89
CA GLU A 149 29.15 3.07 -1.31
C GLU A 149 28.96 2.22 -2.57
N GLU A 150 27.80 1.54 -2.69
CA GLU A 150 27.40 0.79 -3.88
C GLU A 150 27.00 1.70 -5.06
N HIS A 151 27.02 3.02 -4.89
CA HIS A 151 26.61 4.02 -5.89
C HIS A 151 25.16 3.84 -6.38
N LEU A 152 24.26 3.33 -5.52
CA LEU A 152 22.83 3.28 -5.85
C LEU A 152 22.28 4.69 -5.96
N VAL A 153 21.63 4.99 -7.08
CA VAL A 153 21.09 6.32 -7.37
C VAL A 153 19.75 6.54 -6.67
N HIS A 154 18.96 5.47 -6.50
CA HIS A 154 17.63 5.54 -5.92
C HIS A 154 17.51 4.64 -4.70
N PHE A 155 17.01 5.21 -3.61
CA PHE A 155 16.69 4.51 -2.37
C PHE A 155 15.19 4.55 -2.16
N TYR A 156 14.63 3.44 -1.67
CA TYR A 156 13.21 3.27 -1.44
C TYR A 156 12.96 3.00 0.04
N PHE A 157 13.18 4.03 0.86
CA PHE A 157 12.90 3.97 2.28
C PHE A 157 11.67 4.78 2.64
N MET A 158 10.85 4.24 3.52
CA MET A 158 9.72 4.93 4.13
C MET A 158 9.78 4.74 5.64
N MET A 159 9.64 5.83 6.41
CA MET A 159 9.49 5.73 7.86
C MET A 159 8.07 5.26 8.18
N LEU A 160 7.94 4.11 8.84
CA LEU A 160 6.66 3.54 9.24
C LEU A 160 6.17 4.16 10.55
N GLN A 161 7.05 4.19 11.54
CA GLN A 161 6.86 4.84 12.84
C GLN A 161 8.21 5.18 13.45
N ARG A 162 8.22 5.70 14.68
CA ARG A 162 9.47 6.02 15.36
C ARG A 162 10.39 4.79 15.41
N ASP A 163 11.62 4.97 14.91
CA ASP A 163 12.69 3.97 14.88
C ASP A 163 12.40 2.71 14.03
N GLU A 164 11.32 2.72 13.21
CA GLU A 164 11.02 1.65 12.26
C GLU A 164 10.89 2.19 10.83
N TYR A 165 11.53 1.51 9.89
CA TYR A 165 11.59 1.90 8.49
C TYR A 165 11.25 0.72 7.59
N ILE A 166 10.59 0.99 6.47
CA ILE A 166 10.43 0.03 5.38
C ILE A 166 11.52 0.31 4.36
N ASP A 167 12.35 -0.68 4.06
CA ASP A 167 13.30 -0.67 2.97
C ASP A 167 12.79 -1.52 1.81
N ALA A 168 12.38 -0.87 0.74
CA ALA A 168 11.96 -1.51 -0.51
C ALA A 168 13.03 -1.39 -1.62
N THR A 169 14.29 -1.11 -1.28
CA THR A 169 15.35 -0.83 -2.26
C THR A 169 15.76 -2.08 -3.04
N LYS A 170 16.08 -3.18 -2.37
CA LYS A 170 16.48 -4.44 -3.01
C LYS A 170 15.35 -5.47 -3.02
N ARG A 171 14.45 -5.41 -2.04
CA ARG A 171 13.31 -6.32 -1.86
C ARG A 171 12.07 -5.53 -1.47
N GLY A 172 10.95 -5.68 -2.17
CA GLY A 172 9.76 -4.87 -1.86
C GLY A 172 8.58 -5.12 -2.78
N GLY A 173 7.61 -4.22 -2.77
CA GLY A 173 6.41 -4.26 -3.61
C GLY A 173 6.44 -3.23 -4.74
N ARG A 174 5.39 -3.25 -5.54
CA ARG A 174 5.23 -2.36 -6.71
C ARG A 174 5.01 -0.90 -6.33
N ALA A 175 4.48 -0.63 -5.12
CA ALA A 175 4.23 0.72 -4.65
C ALA A 175 5.51 1.58 -4.49
N ARG A 176 6.71 0.99 -4.69
CA ARG A 176 7.98 1.73 -4.70
C ARG A 176 8.12 2.64 -5.93
N PHE A 177 7.41 2.38 -7.00
CA PHE A 177 7.43 3.14 -8.23
C PHE A 177 6.34 4.22 -8.23
#